data_559839560d93849eb08946b95ed44cbc
#
_entry.id   559839560d93849eb08946b95ed44cbc
#
_cell.length_a   1.000
_cell.length_b   1.000
_cell.length_c   1.000
_cell.angle_alpha   90.00
_cell.angle_beta   90.00
_cell.angle_gamma   90.00
#
_symmetry.space_group_name_H-M   'P 1'
#
loop_
_entity.id
_entity.type
_entity.pdbx_description
1 polymer ?
#
loop_
_entity_poly.entity_id
_entity_poly.type
_entity_poly.pdbx_seq_one_letter_code
_entity_poly.pdbx_strand_id
1 'polypeptide(L)'
;MLTYRDFRPQPLEKNFFGAVSKYEPMPELMARINAWIKSESIQPLSVETLLVPALVDELRSEIHLDPSLVLHLQTVRVWSLND
;
A
#
# COMPACT_ATOMS: atom_id res chain seq x y z
N MET A 1 -17.10 1.13 17.26
CA MET A 1 -15.72 0.66 17.46
C MET A 1 -14.78 1.37 16.49
N LEU A 2 -13.67 1.83 16.98
CA LEU A 2 -12.67 2.42 16.11
C LEU A 2 -11.92 1.33 15.36
N THR A 3 -11.80 1.47 14.05
CA THR A 3 -11.10 0.50 13.22
C THR A 3 -10.29 1.22 12.14
N TYR A 4 -9.42 0.49 11.47
CA TYR A 4 -8.65 1.04 10.36
C TYR A 4 -8.51 0.03 9.24
N ARG A 5 -8.19 0.54 8.07
CA ARG A 5 -7.83 -0.28 6.93
C ARG A 5 -6.64 0.35 6.22
N ASP A 6 -5.68 -0.49 5.87
CA ASP A 6 -4.48 -0.07 5.16
C ASP A 6 -4.60 -0.38 3.68
N PHE A 7 -4.19 0.59 2.86
CA PHE A 7 -4.16 0.45 1.41
C PHE A 7 -2.71 0.60 0.96
N ARG A 8 -2.16 -0.48 0.43
CA ARG A 8 -0.80 -0.49 -0.09
C ARG A 8 -0.84 -0.33 -1.60
N PRO A 9 0.16 0.35 -2.19
CA PRO A 9 0.30 0.34 -3.64
C PRO A 9 0.44 -1.08 -4.14
N GLN A 10 -0.33 -1.42 -5.18
CA GLN A 10 -0.29 -2.76 -5.75
C GLN A 10 0.86 -2.86 -6.74
N PRO A 11 1.57 -4.00 -6.79
CA PRO A 11 2.57 -4.20 -7.85
C PRO A 11 1.85 -4.30 -9.20
N LEU A 12 2.29 -3.50 -10.16
CA LEU A 12 1.69 -3.45 -11.50
C LEU A 12 2.51 -4.21 -12.53
N GLU A 13 3.83 -4.18 -12.41
CA GLU A 13 4.71 -4.80 -13.37
C GLU A 13 5.88 -5.47 -12.66
N LYS A 14 6.34 -6.57 -13.24
CA LYS A 14 7.54 -7.24 -12.78
C LYS A 14 8.57 -7.22 -13.89
N ASN A 15 9.85 -7.10 -13.51
CA ASN A 15 10.91 -7.12 -14.47
C ASN A 15 11.23 -8.56 -14.91
N PHE A 16 12.21 -8.70 -15.79
CA PHE A 16 12.61 -10.00 -16.33
C PHE A 16 12.98 -11.01 -15.24
N PHE A 17 13.49 -10.53 -14.12
CA PHE A 17 13.91 -11.40 -13.01
C PHE A 17 12.81 -11.63 -11.98
N GLY A 18 11.61 -11.15 -12.25
CA GLY A 18 10.48 -11.34 -11.34
C GLY A 18 10.39 -10.34 -10.20
N ALA A 19 11.30 -9.39 -10.12
CA ALA A 19 11.19 -8.31 -9.13
C ALA A 19 10.18 -7.27 -9.61
N VAL A 20 9.49 -6.64 -8.66
CA VAL A 20 8.50 -5.62 -8.99
C VAL A 20 9.22 -4.39 -9.53
N SER A 21 8.87 -3.97 -10.73
CA SER A 21 9.46 -2.80 -11.38
C SER A 21 8.57 -1.57 -11.33
N LYS A 22 7.29 -1.75 -11.03
CA LYS A 22 6.35 -0.63 -11.00
C LYS A 22 5.25 -0.92 -10.00
N TYR A 23 4.97 0.07 -9.18
CA TYR A 23 3.85 0.04 -8.23
C TYR A 23 2.77 1.02 -8.65
N GLU A 24 1.58 0.79 -8.13
CA GLU A 24 0.42 1.65 -8.32
C GLU A 24 0.75 3.07 -7.86
N PRO A 25 0.57 4.10 -8.72
CA PRO A 25 0.82 5.47 -8.30
C PRO A 25 -0.25 5.97 -7.33
N MET A 26 0.10 6.98 -6.54
CA MET A 26 -0.79 7.51 -5.51
C MET A 26 -2.17 7.90 -6.02
N PRO A 27 -2.33 8.58 -7.18
CA PRO A 27 -3.67 8.92 -7.66
C PRO A 27 -4.57 7.71 -7.88
N GLU A 28 -4.02 6.60 -8.39
CA GLU A 28 -4.78 5.37 -8.58
C GLU A 28 -5.12 4.71 -7.26
N LEU A 29 -4.18 4.73 -6.31
CA LEU A 29 -4.42 4.24 -4.97
C LEU A 29 -5.55 5.02 -4.31
N MET A 30 -5.53 6.34 -4.41
CA MET A 30 -6.58 7.19 -3.84
C MET A 30 -7.94 6.94 -4.51
N ALA A 31 -7.97 6.69 -5.80
CA ALA A 31 -9.21 6.36 -6.48
C ALA A 31 -9.80 5.06 -5.94
N ARG A 32 -8.95 4.07 -5.67
CA ARG A 32 -9.35 2.80 -5.09
C ARG A 32 -9.89 2.98 -3.68
N ILE A 33 -9.25 3.82 -2.88
CA ILE A 33 -9.70 4.13 -1.52
C ILE A 33 -11.06 4.82 -1.56
N ASN A 34 -11.24 5.79 -2.44
CA ASN A 34 -12.50 6.52 -2.57
C ASN A 34 -13.63 5.59 -3.03
N ALA A 35 -13.35 4.66 -3.92
CA ALA A 35 -14.33 3.66 -4.35
C ALA A 35 -14.76 2.78 -3.18
N TRP A 36 -13.81 2.37 -2.34
CA TRP A 36 -14.12 1.58 -1.16
C TRP A 36 -14.97 2.37 -0.16
N ILE A 37 -14.58 3.61 0.10
CA ILE A 37 -15.34 4.49 1.01
C ILE A 37 -16.79 4.59 0.54
N LYS A 38 -16.98 4.78 -0.75
CA LYS A 38 -18.31 4.93 -1.33
C LYS A 38 -19.10 3.62 -1.27
N SER A 39 -18.48 2.51 -1.66
CA SER A 39 -19.18 1.22 -1.74
C SER A 39 -19.59 0.70 -0.37
N GLU A 40 -18.79 0.97 0.67
CA GLU A 40 -19.05 0.49 2.01
C GLU A 40 -19.69 1.55 2.92
N SER A 41 -20.01 2.71 2.37
CA SER A 41 -20.59 3.82 3.13
C SER A 41 -19.75 4.18 4.36
N ILE A 42 -18.44 4.21 4.19
CA ILE A 42 -17.50 4.51 5.26
C ILE A 42 -17.49 6.01 5.54
N GLN A 43 -17.40 6.38 6.81
CA GLN A 43 -17.17 7.77 7.21
C GLN A 43 -15.77 7.85 7.81
N PRO A 44 -14.77 8.30 7.03
CA PRO A 44 -13.42 8.35 7.54
C PRO A 44 -13.28 9.41 8.61
N LEU A 45 -12.60 9.07 9.71
CA LEU A 45 -12.26 10.00 10.77
C LEU A 45 -10.92 10.64 10.53
N SER A 46 -9.99 9.88 9.99
CA SER A 46 -8.61 10.31 9.81
C SER A 46 -7.96 9.45 8.73
N VAL A 47 -7.05 10.06 8.01
CA VAL A 47 -6.28 9.39 6.97
C VAL A 47 -4.82 9.73 7.22
N GLU A 48 -3.97 8.72 7.23
CA GLU A 48 -2.53 8.95 7.41
C GLU A 48 -1.74 8.15 6.40
N THR A 49 -0.54 8.63 6.11
CA THR A 49 0.37 7.97 5.20
C THR A 49 1.53 7.39 5.98
N LEU A 50 1.85 6.14 5.72
CA LEU A 50 2.92 5.41 6.37
C LEU A 50 3.91 4.91 5.33
N LEU A 51 5.19 4.89 5.69
CA LEU A 51 6.21 4.24 4.87
C LEU A 51 6.45 2.85 5.43
N VAL A 52 6.18 1.86 4.61
CA VAL A 52 6.28 0.45 5.00
C VAL A 52 7.29 -0.25 4.10
N PRO A 53 8.26 -0.99 4.65
CA PRO A 53 9.18 -1.74 3.80
C PRO A 53 8.44 -2.74 2.93
N ALA A 54 8.86 -2.88 1.68
CA ALA A 54 8.30 -3.89 0.80
C ALA A 54 8.60 -5.27 1.34
N LEU A 55 7.68 -6.20 1.12
CA LEU A 55 7.87 -7.57 1.57
C LEU A 55 8.96 -8.25 0.76
N VAL A 56 9.61 -9.23 1.39
CA VAL A 56 10.70 -9.98 0.78
C VAL A 56 10.30 -10.59 -0.55
N ASP A 57 9.08 -11.13 -0.64
CA ASP A 57 8.59 -11.71 -1.89
C ASP A 57 8.54 -10.71 -3.03
N GLU A 58 8.26 -9.45 -2.70
CA GLU A 58 8.20 -8.38 -3.70
C GLU A 58 9.60 -8.01 -4.18
N LEU A 59 10.61 -8.20 -3.33
CA LEU A 59 11.97 -7.78 -3.61
C LEU A 59 12.88 -8.90 -4.11
N ARG A 60 12.39 -10.13 -4.17
CA ARG A 60 13.21 -11.30 -4.55
C ARG A 60 14.32 -11.56 -3.56
N SER A 61 14.00 -12.31 -2.56
CA SER A 61 14.76 -12.49 -1.34
C SER A 61 16.12 -13.15 -1.48
N GLU A 62 16.41 -13.78 -2.60
CA GLU A 62 17.74 -14.36 -2.81
C GLU A 62 18.82 -13.30 -2.86
N ILE A 63 18.43 -12.06 -2.96
CA ILE A 63 19.37 -10.95 -2.94
C ILE A 63 19.63 -10.56 -1.50
N HIS A 64 20.89 -10.47 -1.14
CA HIS A 64 21.27 -9.95 0.16
C HIS A 64 20.90 -8.48 0.23
N LEU A 65 19.90 -8.17 1.04
CA LEU A 65 19.39 -6.82 1.08
C LEU A 65 20.32 -5.92 1.87
N ASP A 66 20.91 -4.97 1.18
CA ASP A 66 21.49 -3.82 1.83
C ASP A 66 20.33 -2.96 2.31
N PRO A 67 20.28 -2.58 3.59
CA PRO A 67 19.18 -1.73 4.09
C PRO A 67 18.96 -0.47 3.27
N SER A 68 20.00 0.05 2.63
CA SER A 68 19.86 1.23 1.79
C SER A 68 19.10 0.94 0.49
N LEU A 69 18.93 -0.33 0.14
CA LEU A 69 18.21 -0.74 -1.07
C LEU A 69 16.79 -1.19 -0.79
N VAL A 70 16.35 -1.18 0.47
CA VAL A 70 15.00 -1.58 0.81
C VAL A 70 14.02 -0.54 0.31
N LEU A 71 13.08 -1.01 -0.51
CA LEU A 71 12.03 -0.15 -1.01
C LEU A 71 10.98 0.08 0.07
N HIS A 72 10.64 1.34 0.30
CA HIS A 72 9.56 1.71 1.20
C HIS A 72 8.35 2.15 0.39
N LEU A 73 7.22 1.54 0.68
CA LEU A 73 5.96 1.84 0.01
C LEU A 73 5.14 2.79 0.85
N GLN A 74 4.57 3.79 0.19
CA GLN A 74 3.63 4.70 0.82
C GLN A 74 2.30 3.98 1.00
N THR A 75 1.98 3.66 2.25
CA THR A 75 0.72 3.00 2.60
C THR A 75 -0.23 4.04 3.20
N VAL A 76 -1.47 4.01 2.79
CA VAL A 76 -2.48 4.93 3.30
C VAL A 76 -3.37 4.19 4.29
N ARG A 77 -3.44 4.70 5.51
CA ARG A 77 -4.29 4.13 6.56
C ARG A 77 -5.50 5.01 6.75
N VAL A 78 -6.67 4.40 6.63
CA VAL A 78 -7.94 5.09 6.85
C VAL A 78 -8.57 4.59 8.13
N TRP A 79 -8.77 5.52 9.07
CA TRP A 79 -9.44 5.24 10.34
C TRP A 79 -10.91 5.59 10.22
N SER A 80 -11.77 4.74 10.79
CA SER A 80 -13.20 4.99 10.79
C SER A 80 -13.85 4.39 12.03
N LEU A 81 -15.07 4.85 12.33
CA LEU A 81 -15.89 4.24 13.34
C LEU A 81 -16.78 3.20 12.66
N ASN A 82 -16.83 2.04 13.28
CA ASN A 82 -17.67 0.95 12.83
C ASN A 82 -18.63 0.56 13.95
N ASP A 83 -19.90 0.58 13.65
CA ASP A 83 -20.96 0.27 14.62
C ASP A 83 -21.02 -1.21 14.97
#